data_441823b6a76b8ecd288890a70ff229e3
#
_entry.id   441823b6a76b8ecd288890a70ff229e3
#
_cell.length_a   1.000
_cell.length_b   1.000
_cell.length_c   1.000
_cell.angle_alpha   90.00
_cell.angle_beta   90.00
_cell.angle_gamma   90.00
#
_symmetry.space_group_name_H-M   'P 1'
#
loop_
_entity.id
_entity.type
_entity.pdbx_description
1 polymer ?
#
loop_
_entity_poly.entity_id
_entity_poly.type
_entity_poly.pdbx_seq_one_letter_code
_entity_poly.pdbx_strand_id
1 'polypeptide(L)'
;MTSRRHAPFRSAAAMLSALMASAALPACSATPLPTQKPSPGADAPISAPPVPAVRPTPPATAATATPGAQRPAVTLTAEDRAAFGRWKAEMRAEAQAKGISPRALAALEAAQPQARVLELDRSQPEFTQTFWGYLGRAVNDRRVEEGRALLQRHGDLLTRLEARYGVPGRFLVAFWGLETNYGSNFGGFPVVDALATLAWDARRASFFRNELLAALRIIDAGHIEPRRMVGSWAGAMGHMQFMPTTFAAHATDGTGDGRIDIWGSLPDAFASAAKYLSDIGWKRDQTWGREVSLPAGFDYSVADGQTRKSLQDWSALGIGRAEGGALPVVEGMQATLILPGGARGPAFLVYDNFNAIMTWNRSVLYAVAVGHLADRIAGLPPLATPRPADDRPLSRDDVMRLQTLLNSAGFDAGVPDGLVGSGTRGALRAFQRAAGLPPDGYPTPQVLAALETWGGARGGQMPVQ
;
A
#
# COMPACT_ATOMS: atom_id res chain seq x y z
N MET A 1 -61.51 12.56 28.53
CA MET A 1 -62.46 13.52 27.92
C MET A 1 -61.90 13.96 26.58
N THR A 2 -62.57 13.52 25.57
CA THR A 2 -62.85 14.08 24.24
C THR A 2 -61.63 14.30 23.32
N SER A 3 -61.36 13.42 22.38
CA SER A 3 -62.08 12.98 21.16
C SER A 3 -62.09 14.01 20.01
N ARG A 4 -61.50 13.65 18.89
CA ARG A 4 -62.01 13.57 17.48
C ARG A 4 -60.89 13.87 16.52
N ARG A 5 -60.42 12.96 15.66
CA ARG A 5 -60.96 12.22 14.51
C ARG A 5 -61.11 13.05 13.21
N HIS A 6 -60.56 12.47 12.17
CA HIS A 6 -60.91 12.26 10.75
C HIS A 6 -60.14 13.18 9.74
N ALA A 7 -59.30 12.70 8.91
CA ALA A 7 -59.36 11.82 7.71
C ALA A 7 -59.99 12.48 6.44
N PRO A 8 -59.86 11.97 5.22
CA PRO A 8 -58.97 12.39 4.14
C PRO A 8 -59.73 12.90 2.89
N PHE A 9 -59.08 13.41 1.88
CA PHE A 9 -59.71 13.59 0.56
C PHE A 9 -58.88 13.10 -0.59
N ARG A 10 -59.57 12.39 -1.47
CA ARG A 10 -59.18 11.70 -2.69
C ARG A 10 -59.30 12.59 -3.93
N SER A 11 -58.51 12.26 -4.94
CA SER A 11 -58.76 12.22 -6.40
C SER A 11 -59.42 13.37 -7.13
N ALA A 12 -58.80 13.74 -8.24
CA ALA A 12 -59.48 13.60 -9.55
C ALA A 12 -58.51 13.88 -10.71
N ALA A 13 -58.52 12.98 -11.64
CA ALA A 13 -57.94 13.11 -12.96
C ALA A 13 -58.88 13.92 -13.86
N ALA A 14 -58.35 14.66 -14.84
CA ALA A 14 -59.09 15.02 -16.05
C ALA A 14 -58.14 15.16 -17.25
N MET A 15 -58.40 14.32 -18.25
CA MET A 15 -57.93 14.43 -19.65
C MET A 15 -58.57 15.67 -20.30
N LEU A 16 -57.86 16.28 -21.24
CA LEU A 16 -58.55 16.74 -22.47
C LEU A 16 -57.57 16.83 -23.64
N SER A 17 -58.07 16.39 -24.79
CA SER A 17 -57.40 16.15 -26.07
C SER A 17 -57.37 17.38 -26.99
N ALA A 18 -56.40 17.31 -27.93
CA ALA A 18 -56.47 17.71 -29.35
C ALA A 18 -56.65 19.19 -29.75
N LEU A 19 -55.73 19.67 -30.58
CA LEU A 19 -56.08 20.15 -31.92
C LEU A 19 -54.85 20.20 -32.83
N MET A 20 -55.01 19.62 -34.03
CA MET A 20 -54.09 19.66 -35.17
C MET A 20 -54.08 21.04 -35.81
N ALA A 21 -52.93 21.54 -36.25
CA ALA A 21 -52.84 22.53 -37.33
C ALA A 21 -51.61 22.21 -38.18
N SER A 22 -51.90 21.77 -39.38
CA SER A 22 -50.93 21.54 -40.46
C SER A 22 -50.44 22.90 -41.03
N ALA A 23 -49.12 23.08 -41.04
CA ALA A 23 -48.50 24.12 -41.88
C ALA A 23 -47.39 23.46 -42.70
N ALA A 24 -47.58 23.51 -44.02
CA ALA A 24 -46.60 23.04 -44.99
C ALA A 24 -45.38 23.95 -45.07
N LEU A 25 -44.18 23.38 -45.05
CA LEU A 25 -42.94 24.07 -45.30
C LEU A 25 -42.33 23.55 -46.61
N PRO A 26 -41.60 24.38 -47.37
CA PRO A 26 -41.06 24.01 -48.67
C PRO A 26 -39.80 23.15 -48.53
N ALA A 27 -39.63 22.24 -49.50
CA ALA A 27 -38.48 21.38 -49.64
C ALA A 27 -37.20 22.18 -49.90
N CYS A 28 -36.26 22.14 -48.95
CA CYS A 28 -34.86 22.51 -49.22
C CYS A 28 -34.07 21.25 -49.51
N SER A 29 -33.45 21.23 -50.69
CA SER A 29 -32.54 20.18 -51.16
C SER A 29 -31.35 20.02 -50.22
N ALA A 30 -31.26 18.90 -49.54
CA ALA A 30 -30.11 18.54 -48.70
C ALA A 30 -29.01 17.97 -49.64
N THR A 31 -27.91 18.67 -49.71
CA THR A 31 -26.62 18.15 -50.20
C THR A 31 -26.14 17.04 -49.29
N PRO A 32 -25.71 15.86 -49.76
CA PRO A 32 -25.21 14.81 -48.88
C PRO A 32 -23.86 15.25 -48.26
N LEU A 33 -23.80 15.25 -46.94
CA LEU A 33 -22.56 15.36 -46.17
C LEU A 33 -21.64 14.17 -46.49
N PRO A 34 -20.32 14.40 -46.63
CA PRO A 34 -19.38 13.30 -46.83
C PRO A 34 -19.44 12.35 -45.63
N THR A 35 -19.64 11.08 -45.92
CA THR A 35 -19.51 9.98 -44.95
C THR A 35 -18.11 10.02 -44.33
N GLN A 36 -17.99 10.48 -43.09
CA GLN A 36 -16.79 10.26 -42.31
C GLN A 36 -16.60 8.74 -42.17
N LYS A 37 -15.48 8.25 -42.68
CA LYS A 37 -14.96 6.93 -42.33
C LYS A 37 -14.92 6.83 -40.81
N PRO A 38 -15.36 5.72 -40.20
CA PRO A 38 -15.19 5.53 -38.77
C PRO A 38 -13.70 5.63 -38.43
N SER A 39 -13.37 6.48 -37.46
CA SER A 39 -12.03 6.51 -36.85
C SER A 39 -11.69 5.10 -36.38
N PRO A 40 -10.45 4.63 -36.62
CA PRO A 40 -10.04 3.30 -36.14
C PRO A 40 -10.26 3.23 -34.64
N GLY A 41 -10.94 2.16 -34.21
CA GLY A 41 -11.48 1.99 -32.86
C GLY A 41 -10.48 2.14 -31.75
N ALA A 42 -10.98 2.61 -30.62
CA ALA A 42 -10.29 2.74 -29.34
C ALA A 42 -9.83 1.39 -28.70
N ASP A 43 -9.96 0.29 -29.43
CA ASP A 43 -9.67 -1.07 -28.98
C ASP A 43 -8.43 -1.71 -29.63
N ALA A 44 -7.48 -0.91 -30.12
CA ALA A 44 -6.22 -1.49 -30.59
C ALA A 44 -5.44 -2.06 -29.39
N PRO A 45 -4.93 -3.30 -29.49
CA PRO A 45 -4.13 -3.90 -28.42
C PRO A 45 -2.93 -3.02 -28.06
N ILE A 46 -2.66 -2.90 -26.74
CA ILE A 46 -1.55 -2.11 -26.23
C ILE A 46 -0.26 -2.92 -26.44
N SER A 47 0.44 -2.66 -27.54
CA SER A 47 1.75 -3.27 -27.81
C SER A 47 2.85 -2.51 -27.09
N ALA A 48 3.66 -3.22 -26.28
CA ALA A 48 4.87 -2.67 -25.70
C ALA A 48 6.03 -2.75 -26.71
N PRO A 49 6.97 -1.81 -26.68
CA PRO A 49 8.26 -2.03 -27.32
C PRO A 49 8.94 -3.25 -26.70
N PRO A 50 9.71 -4.04 -27.46
CA PRO A 50 10.39 -5.21 -26.93
C PRO A 50 11.30 -4.81 -25.77
N VAL A 51 11.06 -5.40 -24.60
CA VAL A 51 11.92 -5.24 -23.42
C VAL A 51 13.22 -5.99 -23.73
N PRO A 52 14.41 -5.36 -23.68
CA PRO A 52 15.65 -6.09 -23.82
C PRO A 52 15.73 -7.17 -22.75
N ALA A 53 16.08 -8.39 -23.13
CA ALA A 53 16.25 -9.51 -22.22
C ALA A 53 17.31 -9.13 -21.18
N VAL A 54 16.88 -8.76 -19.99
CA VAL A 54 17.78 -8.48 -18.87
C VAL A 54 18.29 -9.82 -18.35
N ARG A 55 19.58 -10.08 -18.49
CA ARG A 55 20.25 -11.18 -17.79
C ARG A 55 20.04 -10.98 -16.30
N PRO A 56 19.63 -12.01 -15.53
CA PRO A 56 19.53 -11.88 -14.09
C PRO A 56 20.90 -11.54 -13.51
N THR A 57 21.05 -10.34 -13.00
CA THR A 57 22.16 -9.98 -12.14
C THR A 57 21.97 -10.74 -10.82
N PRO A 58 23.00 -11.37 -10.25
CA PRO A 58 22.86 -12.00 -8.94
C PRO A 58 22.37 -10.98 -7.93
N PRO A 59 21.58 -11.40 -6.93
CA PRO A 59 21.02 -10.48 -5.95
C PRO A 59 22.17 -9.69 -5.33
N ALA A 60 21.98 -8.35 -5.29
CA ALA A 60 22.89 -7.48 -4.59
C ALA A 60 23.09 -8.06 -3.18
N THR A 61 24.33 -8.35 -2.83
CA THR A 61 24.75 -8.82 -1.52
C THR A 61 23.99 -8.10 -0.45
N ALA A 62 23.24 -8.86 0.35
CA ALA A 62 22.60 -8.40 1.56
C ALA A 62 23.63 -7.55 2.31
N ALA A 63 23.28 -6.27 2.56
CA ALA A 63 24.07 -5.41 3.41
C ALA A 63 24.30 -6.17 4.71
N THR A 64 25.57 -6.29 5.10
CA THR A 64 26.03 -6.90 6.34
C THR A 64 25.26 -6.34 7.51
N ALA A 65 24.24 -7.09 7.93
CA ALA A 65 23.58 -6.87 9.20
C ALA A 65 24.63 -7.14 10.30
N THR A 66 24.80 -6.19 11.20
CA THR A 66 25.54 -6.39 12.45
C THR A 66 25.01 -7.68 13.13
N PRO A 67 25.85 -8.54 13.70
CA PRO A 67 25.41 -9.81 14.26
C PRO A 67 24.61 -9.58 15.54
N GLY A 68 23.30 -9.38 15.40
CA GLY A 68 22.34 -9.67 16.44
C GLY A 68 22.11 -11.19 16.46
N ALA A 69 21.94 -11.78 17.65
CA ALA A 69 21.86 -13.21 17.88
C ALA A 69 21.16 -13.96 16.75
N GLN A 70 21.91 -14.78 16.03
CA GLN A 70 21.41 -15.63 14.94
C GLN A 70 20.35 -16.56 15.55
N ARG A 71 19.08 -16.35 15.20
CA ARG A 71 18.07 -17.38 15.49
C ARG A 71 18.52 -18.67 14.78
N PRO A 72 18.33 -19.84 15.40
CA PRO A 72 18.70 -21.09 14.77
C PRO A 72 17.98 -21.23 13.41
N ALA A 73 18.73 -21.62 12.39
CA ALA A 73 18.19 -21.90 11.07
C ALA A 73 17.05 -22.93 11.18
N VAL A 74 15.95 -22.71 10.50
CA VAL A 74 14.87 -23.70 10.44
C VAL A 74 15.34 -24.88 9.63
N THR A 75 15.45 -26.05 10.28
CA THR A 75 15.79 -27.30 9.58
C THR A 75 14.54 -28.16 9.48
N LEU A 76 14.12 -28.49 8.24
CA LEU A 76 13.00 -29.40 7.99
C LEU A 76 13.47 -30.84 8.15
N THR A 77 12.90 -31.53 9.14
CA THR A 77 13.15 -32.95 9.42
C THR A 77 12.49 -33.88 8.39
N ALA A 78 12.79 -35.16 8.43
CA ALA A 78 12.07 -36.17 7.65
C ALA A 78 10.59 -36.24 8.05
N GLU A 79 10.29 -36.05 9.33
CA GLU A 79 8.92 -36.02 9.85
C GLU A 79 8.14 -34.79 9.34
N ASP A 80 8.76 -33.60 9.30
CA ASP A 80 8.18 -32.40 8.72
C ASP A 80 7.83 -32.60 7.24
N ARG A 81 8.72 -33.21 6.47
CA ARG A 81 8.45 -33.53 5.05
C ARG A 81 7.33 -34.54 4.87
N ALA A 82 7.24 -35.54 5.74
CA ALA A 82 6.14 -36.51 5.75
C ALA A 82 4.79 -35.83 6.14
N ALA A 83 4.82 -34.96 7.14
CA ALA A 83 3.65 -34.15 7.55
C ALA A 83 3.20 -33.23 6.43
N PHE A 84 4.11 -32.52 5.78
CA PHE A 84 3.82 -31.70 4.61
C PHE A 84 3.22 -32.53 3.48
N GLY A 85 3.71 -33.76 3.25
CA GLY A 85 3.15 -34.68 2.25
C GLY A 85 1.70 -35.05 2.53
N ARG A 86 1.36 -35.37 3.79
CA ARG A 86 -0.05 -35.64 4.20
C ARG A 86 -0.94 -34.42 4.01
N TRP A 87 -0.52 -33.26 4.51
CA TRP A 87 -1.22 -32.00 4.33
C TRP A 87 -1.44 -31.66 2.82
N LYS A 88 -0.41 -31.90 2.00
CA LYS A 88 -0.49 -31.67 0.55
C LYS A 88 -1.54 -32.55 -0.13
N ALA A 89 -1.70 -33.80 0.31
CA ALA A 89 -2.74 -34.70 -0.18
C ALA A 89 -4.16 -34.20 0.16
N GLU A 90 -4.36 -33.68 1.38
CA GLU A 90 -5.62 -33.05 1.80
C GLU A 90 -5.91 -31.78 0.99
N MET A 91 -4.90 -30.93 0.81
CA MET A 91 -5.00 -29.69 0.03
C MET A 91 -5.33 -29.97 -1.44
N ARG A 92 -4.75 -31.05 -1.99
CA ARG A 92 -5.04 -31.51 -3.35
C ARG A 92 -6.52 -31.94 -3.48
N ALA A 93 -7.02 -32.70 -2.54
CA ALA A 93 -8.44 -33.12 -2.54
C ALA A 93 -9.39 -31.91 -2.48
N GLU A 94 -9.08 -30.91 -1.63
CA GLU A 94 -9.84 -29.66 -1.59
C GLU A 94 -9.78 -28.88 -2.90
N ALA A 95 -8.58 -28.71 -3.48
CA ALA A 95 -8.39 -27.99 -4.73
C ALA A 95 -9.17 -28.69 -5.87
N GLN A 96 -9.13 -30.02 -5.92
CA GLN A 96 -9.90 -30.81 -6.87
C GLN A 96 -11.40 -30.63 -6.69
N ALA A 97 -11.90 -30.64 -5.44
CA ALA A 97 -13.29 -30.38 -5.14
C ALA A 97 -13.76 -28.98 -5.53
N LYS A 98 -12.83 -28.01 -5.58
CA LYS A 98 -13.05 -26.65 -6.04
C LYS A 98 -12.87 -26.46 -7.55
N GLY A 99 -12.71 -27.56 -8.32
CA GLY A 99 -12.65 -27.55 -9.77
C GLY A 99 -11.28 -27.21 -10.37
N ILE A 100 -10.19 -27.26 -9.60
CA ILE A 100 -8.84 -27.09 -10.13
C ILE A 100 -8.47 -28.30 -10.99
N SER A 101 -7.98 -28.06 -12.22
CA SER A 101 -7.67 -29.11 -13.18
C SER A 101 -6.42 -29.93 -12.79
N PRO A 102 -6.27 -31.16 -13.34
CA PRO A 102 -5.07 -31.97 -13.14
C PRO A 102 -3.78 -31.26 -13.51
N ARG A 103 -3.80 -30.38 -14.49
CA ARG A 103 -2.62 -29.57 -14.91
C ARG A 103 -2.13 -28.68 -13.78
N ALA A 104 -3.03 -27.93 -13.14
CA ALA A 104 -2.65 -27.03 -12.03
C ALA A 104 -2.39 -27.83 -10.75
N LEU A 105 -3.09 -28.94 -10.50
CA LEU A 105 -2.82 -29.83 -9.38
C LEU A 105 -1.41 -30.42 -9.43
N ALA A 106 -0.87 -30.69 -10.63
CA ALA A 106 0.50 -31.16 -10.78
C ALA A 106 1.55 -30.17 -10.21
N ALA A 107 1.27 -28.87 -10.24
CA ALA A 107 2.13 -27.86 -9.61
C ALA A 107 2.11 -27.99 -8.08
N LEU A 108 0.96 -28.24 -7.47
CA LEU A 108 0.84 -28.51 -6.04
C LEU A 108 1.53 -29.83 -5.66
N GLU A 109 1.38 -30.88 -6.47
CA GLU A 109 2.04 -32.17 -6.23
C GLU A 109 3.57 -32.07 -6.26
N ALA A 110 4.13 -31.23 -7.15
CA ALA A 110 5.55 -30.97 -7.25
C ALA A 110 6.08 -30.08 -6.11
N ALA A 111 5.22 -29.36 -5.40
CA ALA A 111 5.62 -28.38 -4.37
C ALA A 111 6.42 -29.02 -3.24
N GLN A 112 7.47 -28.30 -2.81
CA GLN A 112 8.37 -28.69 -1.73
C GLN A 112 8.32 -27.67 -0.59
N PRO A 113 8.39 -28.10 0.69
CA PRO A 113 8.41 -27.19 1.82
C PRO A 113 9.75 -26.44 1.85
N GLN A 114 9.69 -25.14 2.10
CA GLN A 114 10.82 -24.21 2.03
C GLN A 114 11.19 -23.72 3.44
N ALA A 115 12.27 -24.24 4.03
CA ALA A 115 12.76 -23.79 5.35
C ALA A 115 13.01 -22.28 5.37
N ARG A 116 13.58 -21.72 4.30
CA ARG A 116 13.87 -20.29 4.19
C ARG A 116 12.61 -19.42 4.24
N VAL A 117 11.49 -19.89 3.73
CA VAL A 117 10.19 -19.22 3.81
C VAL A 117 9.73 -19.10 5.27
N LEU A 118 9.85 -20.18 6.05
CA LEU A 118 9.52 -20.19 7.47
C LEU A 118 10.43 -19.26 8.28
N GLU A 119 11.73 -19.22 7.97
CA GLU A 119 12.68 -18.29 8.60
C GLU A 119 12.26 -16.83 8.35
N LEU A 120 11.97 -16.48 7.10
CA LEU A 120 11.57 -15.13 6.72
C LEU A 120 10.21 -14.74 7.34
N ASP A 121 9.26 -15.67 7.40
CA ASP A 121 7.97 -15.41 8.04
C ASP A 121 8.10 -15.14 9.55
N ARG A 122 9.06 -15.77 10.22
CA ARG A 122 9.32 -15.61 11.66
C ARG A 122 10.25 -14.44 11.99
N SER A 123 10.97 -13.90 11.00
CA SER A 123 11.89 -12.79 11.13
C SER A 123 11.41 -11.61 10.30
N GLN A 124 10.61 -10.73 10.91
CA GLN A 124 10.21 -9.45 10.28
C GLN A 124 10.98 -8.31 10.94
N PRO A 125 12.06 -7.81 10.33
CA PRO A 125 12.89 -6.73 10.89
C PRO A 125 12.31 -5.33 10.71
N GLU A 126 11.09 -5.19 10.20
CA GLU A 126 10.53 -3.94 9.68
C GLU A 126 10.19 -2.89 10.74
N PHE A 127 10.28 -3.24 12.03
CA PHE A 127 9.82 -2.38 13.12
C PHE A 127 10.92 -1.51 13.78
N THR A 128 12.15 -1.53 13.28
CA THR A 128 13.28 -0.82 13.87
C THR A 128 13.88 0.28 12.98
N GLN A 129 13.13 0.74 11.95
CA GLN A 129 13.64 1.75 11.04
C GLN A 129 13.05 3.12 11.35
N THR A 130 13.90 4.17 11.30
CA THR A 130 13.39 5.55 11.31
C THR A 130 12.73 5.89 9.99
N PHE A 131 11.86 6.91 10.01
CA PHE A 131 11.26 7.46 8.78
C PHE A 131 12.33 7.80 7.73
N TRP A 132 13.37 8.53 8.12
CA TRP A 132 14.42 8.94 7.20
C TRP A 132 15.29 7.79 6.71
N GLY A 133 15.56 6.81 7.58
CA GLY A 133 16.27 5.60 7.20
C GLY A 133 15.51 4.77 6.16
N TYR A 134 14.18 4.69 6.28
CA TYR A 134 13.32 4.06 5.29
C TYR A 134 13.27 4.86 3.99
N LEU A 135 12.93 6.16 4.08
CA LEU A 135 12.75 7.03 2.93
C LEU A 135 14.01 7.13 2.08
N GLY A 136 15.18 7.29 2.70
CA GLY A 136 16.46 7.40 1.98
C GLY A 136 16.83 6.14 1.17
N ARG A 137 16.38 4.95 1.61
CA ARG A 137 16.54 3.71 0.82
C ARG A 137 15.48 3.58 -0.27
N ALA A 138 14.24 3.98 0.04
CA ALA A 138 13.12 3.87 -0.87
C ALA A 138 13.17 4.92 -1.99
N VAL A 139 13.56 6.16 -1.67
CA VAL A 139 13.57 7.31 -2.59
C VAL A 139 14.99 7.88 -2.68
N ASN A 140 15.89 7.12 -3.31
CA ASN A 140 17.25 7.58 -3.61
C ASN A 140 17.35 8.16 -5.02
N ASP A 141 18.37 8.97 -5.28
CA ASP A 141 18.54 9.69 -6.55
C ASP A 141 18.57 8.75 -7.76
N ARG A 142 19.28 7.59 -7.66
CA ARG A 142 19.31 6.59 -8.72
C ARG A 142 17.89 6.12 -9.09
N ARG A 143 17.06 5.77 -8.09
CA ARG A 143 15.69 5.32 -8.36
C ARG A 143 14.82 6.44 -8.94
N VAL A 144 15.02 7.67 -8.52
CA VAL A 144 14.32 8.84 -9.08
C VAL A 144 14.69 9.05 -10.54
N GLU A 145 15.98 9.05 -10.87
CA GLU A 145 16.47 9.24 -12.24
C GLU A 145 16.01 8.11 -13.18
N GLU A 146 16.14 6.86 -12.75
CA GLU A 146 15.66 5.71 -13.49
C GLU A 146 14.13 5.79 -13.69
N GLY A 147 13.38 6.16 -12.65
CA GLY A 147 11.94 6.36 -12.73
C GLY A 147 11.53 7.46 -13.73
N ARG A 148 12.26 8.57 -13.79
CA ARG A 148 12.03 9.63 -14.79
C ARG A 148 12.24 9.13 -16.21
N ALA A 149 13.34 8.41 -16.44
CA ALA A 149 13.62 7.84 -17.75
C ALA A 149 12.55 6.82 -18.18
N LEU A 150 12.05 6.00 -17.24
CA LEU A 150 11.00 5.02 -17.48
C LEU A 150 9.63 5.67 -17.69
N LEU A 151 9.31 6.74 -16.96
CA LEU A 151 8.10 7.53 -17.19
C LEU A 151 8.05 8.08 -18.61
N GLN A 152 9.17 8.59 -19.11
CA GLN A 152 9.28 9.07 -20.50
C GLN A 152 9.20 7.92 -21.49
N ARG A 153 9.95 6.82 -21.27
CA ARG A 153 10.00 5.67 -22.19
C ARG A 153 8.65 5.02 -22.40
N HIS A 154 7.82 4.96 -21.36
CA HIS A 154 6.49 4.34 -21.40
C HIS A 154 5.36 5.36 -21.45
N GLY A 155 5.65 6.62 -21.82
CA GLY A 155 4.72 7.76 -21.77
C GLY A 155 3.40 7.48 -22.46
N ASP A 156 3.42 6.96 -23.70
CA ASP A 156 2.20 6.66 -24.45
C ASP A 156 1.31 5.61 -23.77
N LEU A 157 1.92 4.55 -23.24
CA LEU A 157 1.19 3.52 -22.49
C LEU A 157 0.56 4.12 -21.23
N LEU A 158 1.37 4.83 -20.45
CA LEU A 158 0.95 5.42 -19.17
C LEU A 158 -0.14 6.48 -19.36
N THR A 159 -0.08 7.28 -20.43
CA THR A 159 -1.12 8.26 -20.79
C THR A 159 -2.45 7.57 -21.11
N ARG A 160 -2.43 6.48 -21.88
CA ARG A 160 -3.66 5.71 -22.14
C ARG A 160 -4.25 5.10 -20.87
N LEU A 161 -3.40 4.57 -19.99
CA LEU A 161 -3.86 4.00 -18.72
C LEU A 161 -4.41 5.07 -17.78
N GLU A 162 -3.78 6.24 -17.72
CA GLU A 162 -4.28 7.39 -16.95
C GLU A 162 -5.65 7.84 -17.47
N ALA A 163 -5.82 7.94 -18.80
CA ALA A 163 -7.10 8.28 -19.41
C ALA A 163 -8.20 7.25 -19.03
N ARG A 164 -7.85 5.96 -19.02
CA ARG A 164 -8.80 4.87 -18.74
C ARG A 164 -9.13 4.72 -17.25
N TYR A 165 -8.12 4.71 -16.39
CA TYR A 165 -8.26 4.35 -14.96
C TYR A 165 -8.15 5.54 -14.02
N GLY A 166 -7.73 6.70 -14.48
CA GLY A 166 -7.57 7.91 -13.66
C GLY A 166 -6.33 7.94 -12.79
N VAL A 167 -5.41 6.99 -12.95
CA VAL A 167 -4.18 6.90 -12.16
C VAL A 167 -3.01 7.50 -12.94
N PRO A 168 -2.42 8.62 -12.50
CA PRO A 168 -1.30 9.24 -13.21
C PRO A 168 -0.11 8.30 -13.32
N GLY A 169 0.52 8.25 -14.51
CA GLY A 169 1.60 7.32 -14.82
C GLY A 169 2.77 7.35 -13.84
N ARG A 170 3.07 8.53 -13.25
CA ARG A 170 4.12 8.67 -12.23
C ARG A 170 3.91 7.75 -11.00
N PHE A 171 2.66 7.50 -10.61
CA PHE A 171 2.37 6.59 -9.51
C PHE A 171 2.60 5.13 -9.89
N LEU A 172 2.19 4.73 -11.10
CA LEU A 172 2.45 3.37 -11.60
C LEU A 172 3.95 3.07 -11.65
N VAL A 173 4.75 4.04 -12.12
CA VAL A 173 6.21 3.92 -12.13
C VAL A 173 6.79 3.90 -10.70
N ALA A 174 6.23 4.69 -9.76
CA ALA A 174 6.68 4.69 -8.38
C ALA A 174 6.39 3.35 -7.68
N PHE A 175 5.19 2.78 -7.85
CA PHE A 175 4.88 1.43 -7.36
C PHE A 175 5.86 0.40 -7.95
N TRP A 176 6.07 0.40 -9.25
CA TRP A 176 7.00 -0.52 -9.92
C TRP A 176 8.43 -0.39 -9.38
N GLY A 177 8.87 0.84 -9.12
CA GLY A 177 10.17 1.10 -8.51
C GLY A 177 10.32 0.55 -7.09
N LEU A 178 9.27 0.65 -6.27
CA LEU A 178 9.30 0.16 -4.89
C LEU A 178 9.07 -1.34 -4.79
N GLU A 179 8.19 -1.91 -5.62
CA GLU A 179 7.87 -3.33 -5.56
C GLU A 179 9.00 -4.22 -6.10
N THR A 180 9.55 -3.88 -7.25
CA THR A 180 10.51 -4.77 -7.94
C THR A 180 11.77 -4.06 -8.40
N ASN A 181 12.03 -2.82 -7.94
CA ASN A 181 13.13 -2.01 -8.44
C ASN A 181 13.13 -1.97 -9.97
N TYR A 182 11.97 -1.59 -10.54
CA TYR A 182 11.70 -1.51 -11.98
C TYR A 182 11.87 -2.85 -12.72
N GLY A 183 11.41 -3.93 -12.09
CA GLY A 183 11.43 -5.27 -12.68
C GLY A 183 12.78 -5.98 -12.57
N SER A 184 13.74 -5.44 -11.83
CA SER A 184 15.04 -6.11 -11.62
C SER A 184 15.02 -7.15 -10.50
N ASN A 185 13.96 -7.17 -9.67
CA ASN A 185 13.85 -8.09 -8.54
C ASN A 185 12.40 -8.52 -8.28
N PHE A 186 12.01 -9.66 -8.83
CA PHE A 186 10.68 -10.27 -8.57
C PHE A 186 10.62 -11.14 -7.31
N GLY A 187 11.74 -11.31 -6.61
CA GLY A 187 11.95 -12.39 -5.66
C GLY A 187 12.50 -13.64 -6.35
N GLY A 188 12.82 -14.65 -5.56
CA GLY A 188 13.48 -15.88 -6.05
C GLY A 188 12.78 -17.16 -5.61
N PHE A 189 11.53 -17.08 -5.11
CA PHE A 189 10.80 -18.24 -4.59
C PHE A 189 9.79 -18.73 -5.62
N PRO A 190 9.72 -20.05 -5.87
CA PRO A 190 8.55 -20.62 -6.53
C PRO A 190 7.30 -20.32 -5.71
N VAL A 191 6.33 -19.60 -6.29
CA VAL A 191 5.16 -19.09 -5.55
C VAL A 191 4.32 -20.21 -4.95
N VAL A 192 4.14 -21.30 -5.68
CA VAL A 192 3.37 -22.46 -5.19
C VAL A 192 4.05 -23.10 -3.98
N ASP A 193 5.39 -23.27 -4.00
CA ASP A 193 6.17 -23.80 -2.88
C ASP A 193 6.07 -22.90 -1.65
N ALA A 194 6.25 -21.59 -1.84
CA ALA A 194 6.20 -20.60 -0.79
C ALA A 194 4.80 -20.58 -0.11
N LEU A 195 3.75 -20.50 -0.92
CA LEU A 195 2.36 -20.49 -0.41
C LEU A 195 1.96 -21.81 0.21
N ALA A 196 2.38 -22.95 -0.35
CA ALA A 196 2.13 -24.27 0.24
C ALA A 196 2.83 -24.40 1.60
N THR A 197 4.07 -23.93 1.72
CA THR A 197 4.81 -23.91 2.98
C THR A 197 4.09 -23.09 4.05
N LEU A 198 3.65 -21.87 3.71
CA LEU A 198 2.95 -20.97 4.63
C LEU A 198 1.53 -21.41 4.95
N ALA A 199 0.87 -22.09 4.01
CA ALA A 199 -0.45 -22.68 4.24
C ALA A 199 -0.41 -23.95 5.12
N TRP A 200 0.72 -24.65 5.10
CA TRP A 200 1.00 -25.77 5.98
C TRP A 200 1.38 -25.31 7.40
N ASP A 201 2.13 -24.20 7.54
CA ASP A 201 2.47 -23.62 8.85
C ASP A 201 1.22 -23.03 9.53
N ALA A 202 0.96 -23.38 10.79
CA ALA A 202 -0.32 -23.09 11.47
C ALA A 202 -0.61 -21.58 11.66
N ARG A 203 0.42 -20.73 11.62
CA ARG A 203 0.35 -19.33 12.07
C ARG A 203 -0.63 -18.46 11.27
N ARG A 204 -0.71 -18.63 9.96
CA ARG A 204 -1.60 -17.90 9.04
C ARG A 204 -2.18 -18.82 7.96
N ALA A 205 -2.39 -20.08 8.30
CA ALA A 205 -2.74 -21.14 7.37
C ALA A 205 -3.94 -20.81 6.47
N SER A 206 -5.03 -20.29 7.03
CA SER A 206 -6.25 -19.99 6.27
C SER A 206 -6.04 -18.92 5.20
N PHE A 207 -5.26 -17.87 5.51
CA PHE A 207 -4.91 -16.83 4.54
C PHE A 207 -4.10 -17.42 3.39
N PHE A 208 -3.00 -18.10 3.68
CA PHE A 208 -2.12 -18.64 2.65
C PHE A 208 -2.74 -19.80 1.87
N ARG A 209 -3.69 -20.55 2.47
CA ARG A 209 -4.49 -21.56 1.77
C ARG A 209 -5.34 -20.92 0.67
N ASN A 210 -5.97 -19.79 0.93
CA ASN A 210 -6.73 -19.03 -0.07
C ASN A 210 -5.82 -18.49 -1.18
N GLU A 211 -4.65 -17.96 -0.84
CA GLU A 211 -3.67 -17.49 -1.81
C GLU A 211 -3.14 -18.64 -2.69
N LEU A 212 -2.88 -19.81 -2.12
CA LEU A 212 -2.47 -21.01 -2.87
C LEU A 212 -3.55 -21.46 -3.86
N LEU A 213 -4.82 -21.51 -3.44
CA LEU A 213 -5.93 -21.86 -4.34
C LEU A 213 -6.05 -20.85 -5.49
N ALA A 214 -5.87 -19.56 -5.21
CA ALA A 214 -5.86 -18.53 -6.24
C ALA A 214 -4.68 -18.70 -7.19
N ALA A 215 -3.47 -19.01 -6.68
CA ALA A 215 -2.30 -19.28 -7.51
C ALA A 215 -2.52 -20.48 -8.45
N LEU A 216 -3.12 -21.55 -7.95
CA LEU A 216 -3.46 -22.71 -8.78
C LEU A 216 -4.47 -22.36 -9.88
N ARG A 217 -5.46 -21.49 -9.62
CA ARG A 217 -6.40 -21.00 -10.64
C ARG A 217 -5.74 -20.16 -11.72
N ILE A 218 -4.73 -19.36 -11.36
CA ILE A 218 -3.94 -18.56 -12.33
C ILE A 218 -3.20 -19.48 -13.30
N ILE A 219 -2.62 -20.58 -12.77
CA ILE A 219 -1.97 -21.62 -13.59
C ILE A 219 -3.01 -22.33 -14.46
N ASP A 220 -4.15 -22.66 -13.91
CA ASP A 220 -5.24 -23.38 -14.56
C ASP A 220 -5.81 -22.59 -15.75
N ALA A 221 -5.97 -21.28 -15.58
CA ALA A 221 -6.37 -20.34 -16.62
C ALA A 221 -5.31 -20.13 -17.72
N GLY A 222 -4.10 -20.68 -17.55
CA GLY A 222 -3.04 -20.59 -18.55
C GLY A 222 -2.27 -19.27 -18.54
N HIS A 223 -2.46 -18.41 -17.53
CA HIS A 223 -1.79 -17.11 -17.48
C HIS A 223 -0.27 -17.24 -17.29
N ILE A 224 0.19 -18.28 -16.60
CA ILE A 224 1.60 -18.56 -16.36
C ILE A 224 1.89 -20.06 -16.28
N GLU A 225 3.04 -20.49 -16.75
CA GLU A 225 3.55 -21.82 -16.51
C GLU A 225 4.06 -21.96 -15.06
N PRO A 226 3.80 -23.08 -14.35
CA PRO A 226 4.17 -23.24 -12.94
C PRO A 226 5.64 -22.90 -12.63
N ARG A 227 6.57 -23.30 -13.50
CA ARG A 227 8.02 -23.05 -13.35
C ARG A 227 8.41 -21.59 -13.47
N ARG A 228 7.59 -20.78 -14.14
CA ARG A 228 7.81 -19.33 -14.32
C ARG A 228 7.12 -18.52 -13.24
N MET A 229 6.26 -19.12 -12.44
CA MET A 229 5.53 -18.44 -11.36
C MET A 229 6.45 -18.23 -10.16
N VAL A 230 7.36 -17.26 -10.29
CA VAL A 230 8.30 -16.86 -9.24
C VAL A 230 7.86 -15.54 -8.61
N GLY A 231 8.20 -15.36 -7.32
CA GLY A 231 7.80 -14.20 -6.56
C GLY A 231 8.54 -14.06 -5.24
N SER A 232 7.94 -13.30 -4.30
CA SER A 232 8.46 -13.14 -2.96
C SER A 232 8.27 -14.43 -2.12
N TRP A 233 8.94 -14.49 -0.98
CA TRP A 233 8.79 -15.58 0.00
C TRP A 233 7.34 -15.71 0.51
N ALA A 234 6.54 -14.64 0.46
CA ALA A 234 5.14 -14.61 0.88
C ALA A 234 4.15 -14.79 -0.29
N GLY A 235 4.62 -15.06 -1.50
CA GLY A 235 3.78 -15.36 -2.66
C GLY A 235 3.33 -14.14 -3.47
N ALA A 236 3.89 -12.95 -3.24
CA ALA A 236 3.66 -11.78 -4.09
C ALA A 236 4.39 -11.94 -5.43
N MET A 237 3.74 -11.54 -6.54
CA MET A 237 4.08 -11.95 -7.90
C MET A 237 4.24 -10.80 -8.88
N GLY A 238 5.13 -10.99 -9.84
CA GLY A 238 5.30 -10.16 -11.02
C GLY A 238 5.80 -8.74 -10.73
N HIS A 239 5.74 -7.88 -11.73
CA HIS A 239 6.26 -6.50 -11.66
C HIS A 239 5.69 -5.66 -10.53
N MET A 240 4.44 -5.92 -10.16
CA MET A 240 3.69 -5.14 -9.15
C MET A 240 3.45 -5.91 -7.85
N GLN A 241 4.12 -7.05 -7.66
CA GLN A 241 4.05 -7.87 -6.45
C GLN A 241 2.60 -8.14 -5.98
N PHE A 242 1.73 -8.53 -6.90
CA PHE A 242 0.35 -8.90 -6.59
C PHE A 242 0.29 -10.20 -5.82
N MET A 243 -0.52 -10.25 -4.78
CA MET A 243 -0.95 -11.51 -4.21
C MET A 243 -1.87 -12.26 -5.20
N PRO A 244 -1.90 -13.59 -5.21
CA PRO A 244 -2.76 -14.35 -6.12
C PRO A 244 -4.24 -13.95 -6.07
N THR A 245 -4.79 -13.67 -4.90
CA THR A 245 -6.17 -13.19 -4.76
C THR A 245 -6.34 -11.78 -5.33
N THR A 246 -5.35 -10.90 -5.19
CA THR A 246 -5.35 -9.57 -5.81
C THR A 246 -5.31 -9.68 -7.34
N PHE A 247 -4.49 -10.60 -7.87
CA PHE A 247 -4.48 -10.92 -9.29
C PHE A 247 -5.87 -11.37 -9.77
N ALA A 248 -6.49 -12.32 -9.09
CA ALA A 248 -7.80 -12.85 -9.45
C ALA A 248 -8.91 -11.77 -9.46
N ALA A 249 -8.81 -10.78 -8.58
CA ALA A 249 -9.81 -9.72 -8.46
C ALA A 249 -9.58 -8.55 -9.43
N HIS A 250 -8.33 -8.18 -9.70
CA HIS A 250 -8.01 -6.90 -10.31
C HIS A 250 -7.10 -6.98 -11.54
N ALA A 251 -6.41 -8.09 -11.79
CA ALA A 251 -5.54 -8.19 -12.96
C ALA A 251 -6.34 -8.12 -14.26
N THR A 252 -5.72 -7.53 -15.28
CA THR A 252 -6.37 -7.36 -16.59
C THR A 252 -5.36 -7.51 -17.71
N ASP A 253 -5.83 -8.01 -18.85
CA ASP A 253 -5.09 -8.06 -20.10
C ASP A 253 -4.98 -6.64 -20.65
N GLY A 254 -3.79 -6.10 -20.64
CA GLY A 254 -3.47 -4.76 -21.15
C GLY A 254 -3.04 -4.76 -22.61
N THR A 255 -2.72 -5.95 -23.16
CA THR A 255 -2.32 -6.14 -24.58
C THR A 255 -3.48 -6.55 -25.46
N GLY A 256 -4.52 -7.19 -24.91
CA GLY A 256 -5.66 -7.73 -25.66
C GLY A 256 -5.36 -9.09 -26.31
N ASP A 257 -4.34 -9.82 -25.85
CA ASP A 257 -3.93 -11.12 -26.40
C ASP A 257 -4.66 -12.32 -25.77
N GLY A 258 -5.55 -12.08 -24.81
CA GLY A 258 -6.33 -13.08 -24.07
C GLY A 258 -5.60 -13.69 -22.88
N ARG A 259 -4.37 -13.22 -22.57
CA ARG A 259 -3.59 -13.68 -21.42
C ARG A 259 -3.19 -12.50 -20.53
N ILE A 260 -3.18 -12.71 -19.24
CA ILE A 260 -2.71 -11.73 -18.26
C ILE A 260 -1.31 -12.13 -17.81
N ASP A 261 -0.27 -11.44 -18.30
CA ASP A 261 1.13 -11.73 -17.97
C ASP A 261 1.77 -10.59 -17.17
N ILE A 262 1.57 -10.57 -15.87
CA ILE A 262 2.17 -9.55 -14.99
C ILE A 262 3.69 -9.75 -14.75
N TRP A 263 4.29 -10.82 -15.29
CA TRP A 263 5.73 -11.12 -15.16
C TRP A 263 6.52 -10.70 -16.38
N GLY A 264 5.98 -10.90 -17.60
CA GLY A 264 6.67 -10.64 -18.86
C GLY A 264 6.10 -9.47 -19.67
N SER A 265 4.91 -8.98 -19.34
CA SER A 265 4.21 -7.91 -20.04
C SER A 265 4.04 -6.68 -19.15
N LEU A 266 4.78 -5.60 -19.44
CA LEU A 266 4.57 -4.32 -18.75
C LEU A 266 3.19 -3.71 -19.01
N PRO A 267 2.59 -3.78 -20.21
CA PRO A 267 1.23 -3.35 -20.42
C PRO A 267 0.23 -4.02 -19.48
N ASP A 268 0.32 -5.34 -19.28
CA ASP A 268 -0.56 -6.07 -18.37
C ASP A 268 -0.30 -5.68 -16.92
N ALA A 269 0.98 -5.59 -16.53
CA ALA A 269 1.37 -5.22 -15.18
C ALA A 269 0.88 -3.80 -14.82
N PHE A 270 1.09 -2.81 -15.69
CA PHE A 270 0.63 -1.45 -15.46
C PHE A 270 -0.89 -1.31 -15.56
N ALA A 271 -1.54 -1.98 -16.52
CA ALA A 271 -3.01 -1.97 -16.62
C ALA A 271 -3.65 -2.59 -15.38
N SER A 272 -3.12 -3.71 -14.89
CA SER A 272 -3.57 -4.36 -13.65
C SER A 272 -3.39 -3.46 -12.44
N ALA A 273 -2.24 -2.81 -12.30
CA ALA A 273 -1.98 -1.87 -11.21
C ALA A 273 -2.92 -0.66 -11.25
N ALA A 274 -3.10 -0.07 -12.43
CA ALA A 274 -4.01 1.07 -12.62
C ALA A 274 -5.46 0.69 -12.32
N LYS A 275 -5.91 -0.49 -12.80
CA LYS A 275 -7.23 -1.03 -12.50
C LYS A 275 -7.40 -1.26 -11.00
N TYR A 276 -6.45 -1.90 -10.34
CA TYR A 276 -6.52 -2.15 -8.90
C TYR A 276 -6.65 -0.85 -8.11
N LEU A 277 -5.81 0.15 -8.37
CA LEU A 277 -5.91 1.45 -7.71
C LEU A 277 -7.27 2.12 -7.97
N SER A 278 -7.78 2.07 -9.20
CA SER A 278 -9.11 2.57 -9.55
C SER A 278 -10.23 1.85 -8.80
N ASP A 279 -10.18 0.51 -8.74
CA ASP A 279 -11.18 -0.33 -8.07
C ASP A 279 -11.25 -0.06 -6.55
N ILE A 280 -10.10 0.25 -5.92
CA ILE A 280 -10.02 0.56 -4.48
C ILE A 280 -10.23 2.04 -4.16
N GLY A 281 -10.67 2.83 -5.14
CA GLY A 281 -11.17 4.18 -4.90
C GLY A 281 -10.19 5.31 -5.17
N TRP A 282 -9.18 5.10 -6.02
CA TRP A 282 -8.31 6.19 -6.49
C TRP A 282 -9.12 7.35 -7.07
N LYS A 283 -8.82 8.56 -6.65
CA LYS A 283 -9.45 9.80 -7.12
C LYS A 283 -8.57 10.47 -8.16
N ARG A 284 -9.08 10.59 -9.41
CA ARG A 284 -8.36 11.15 -10.57
C ARG A 284 -7.75 12.52 -10.29
N ASP A 285 -8.51 13.39 -9.65
CA ASP A 285 -8.19 14.81 -9.49
C ASP A 285 -7.48 15.13 -8.16
N GLN A 286 -7.07 14.09 -7.42
CA GLN A 286 -6.35 14.25 -6.16
C GLN A 286 -4.93 13.71 -6.26
N THR A 287 -4.03 14.34 -5.51
CA THR A 287 -2.73 13.74 -5.19
C THR A 287 -2.83 12.86 -3.94
N TRP A 288 -1.73 12.26 -3.52
CA TRP A 288 -1.66 11.43 -2.32
C TRP A 288 -1.61 12.24 -1.02
N GLY A 289 -0.93 13.38 -1.02
CA GLY A 289 -0.68 14.25 0.14
C GLY A 289 0.28 15.37 -0.20
N ARG A 290 0.58 16.19 0.80
CA ARG A 290 1.58 17.28 0.71
C ARG A 290 2.25 17.46 2.05
N GLU A 291 3.55 17.77 2.02
CA GLU A 291 4.28 18.24 3.19
C GLU A 291 3.76 19.60 3.63
N VAL A 292 3.63 19.79 4.95
CA VAL A 292 3.07 20.99 5.56
C VAL A 292 3.93 21.47 6.73
N SER A 293 3.84 22.77 7.05
CA SER A 293 4.42 23.36 8.26
C SER A 293 3.38 23.38 9.37
N LEU A 294 3.80 23.10 10.60
CA LEU A 294 2.99 23.22 11.79
C LEU A 294 3.34 24.51 12.53
N PRO A 295 2.36 25.22 13.14
CA PRO A 295 2.63 26.41 13.93
C PRO A 295 3.35 26.07 15.24
N ALA A 296 4.01 27.05 15.83
CA ALA A 296 4.53 26.92 17.20
C ALA A 296 3.38 26.64 18.17
N GLY A 297 3.60 25.72 19.11
CA GLY A 297 2.57 25.32 20.06
C GLY A 297 1.43 24.48 19.48
N PHE A 298 1.65 23.82 18.34
CA PHE A 298 0.65 22.97 17.70
C PHE A 298 0.12 21.89 18.65
N ASP A 299 -1.21 21.70 18.64
CA ASP A 299 -1.85 20.62 19.40
C ASP A 299 -1.72 19.29 18.66
N TYR A 300 -0.80 18.45 19.10
CA TYR A 300 -0.55 17.14 18.52
C TYR A 300 -1.70 16.13 18.74
N SER A 301 -2.72 16.45 19.53
CA SER A 301 -3.86 15.54 19.76
C SER A 301 -4.65 15.28 18.49
N VAL A 302 -4.64 16.24 17.54
CA VAL A 302 -5.32 16.11 16.25
C VAL A 302 -4.47 15.42 15.17
N ALA A 303 -3.21 15.10 15.47
CA ALA A 303 -2.30 14.35 14.59
C ALA A 303 -2.34 12.84 14.90
N ASP A 304 -3.54 12.30 15.07
CA ASP A 304 -3.79 10.90 15.43
C ASP A 304 -3.79 9.94 14.23
N GLY A 305 -3.68 10.47 13.01
CA GLY A 305 -3.75 9.70 11.76
C GLY A 305 -5.18 9.28 11.37
N GLN A 306 -6.20 9.76 12.08
CA GLN A 306 -7.62 9.44 11.85
C GLN A 306 -8.49 10.69 11.70
N THR A 307 -8.16 11.76 12.42
CA THR A 307 -8.91 13.02 12.37
C THR A 307 -8.89 13.61 10.96
N ARG A 308 -10.06 13.71 10.35
CA ARG A 308 -10.27 14.31 9.03
C ARG A 308 -10.87 15.70 9.18
N LYS A 309 -10.27 16.66 8.48
CA LYS A 309 -10.76 18.06 8.42
C LYS A 309 -10.62 18.58 6.99
N SER A 310 -11.37 19.63 6.65
CA SER A 310 -11.17 20.36 5.42
C SER A 310 -9.80 21.06 5.41
N LEU A 311 -9.26 21.37 4.22
CA LEU A 311 -8.03 22.15 4.12
C LEU A 311 -8.20 23.55 4.79
N GLN A 312 -9.39 24.09 4.76
CA GLN A 312 -9.71 25.36 5.41
C GLN A 312 -9.64 25.22 6.94
N ASP A 313 -10.18 24.16 7.53
CA ASP A 313 -10.09 23.91 8.98
C ASP A 313 -8.65 23.66 9.43
N TRP A 314 -7.86 22.92 8.63
CA TRP A 314 -6.43 22.77 8.89
C TRP A 314 -5.68 24.09 8.82
N SER A 315 -6.00 24.96 7.84
CA SER A 315 -5.43 26.29 7.73
C SER A 315 -5.81 27.19 8.92
N ALA A 316 -7.05 27.08 9.44
CA ALA A 316 -7.49 27.80 10.64
C ALA A 316 -6.74 27.38 11.91
N LEU A 317 -6.19 26.17 11.95
CA LEU A 317 -5.28 25.68 12.99
C LEU A 317 -3.82 26.14 12.79
N GLY A 318 -3.57 27.01 11.81
CA GLY A 318 -2.24 27.56 11.52
C GLY A 318 -1.36 26.67 10.67
N ILE A 319 -1.87 25.56 10.12
CA ILE A 319 -1.10 24.71 9.21
C ILE A 319 -0.94 25.41 7.86
N GLY A 320 0.27 25.47 7.36
CA GLY A 320 0.64 26.07 6.09
C GLY A 320 1.40 25.11 5.17
N ARG A 321 1.77 25.58 3.99
CA ARG A 321 2.64 24.83 3.07
C ARG A 321 4.05 24.75 3.64
N ALA A 322 4.74 23.65 3.42
CA ALA A 322 6.11 23.47 3.91
C ALA A 322 7.09 24.51 3.36
N GLU A 323 6.87 24.96 2.11
CA GLU A 323 7.67 26.02 1.49
C GLU A 323 7.23 27.44 1.89
N GLY A 324 6.24 27.55 2.78
CA GLY A 324 5.60 28.79 3.21
C GLY A 324 4.31 29.13 2.46
N GLY A 325 3.47 29.95 3.10
CA GLY A 325 2.19 30.39 2.59
C GLY A 325 1.02 29.52 3.02
N ALA A 326 -0.19 29.95 2.68
CA ALA A 326 -1.44 29.28 3.05
C ALA A 326 -1.66 27.99 2.26
N LEU A 327 -2.46 27.08 2.85
CA LEU A 327 -2.96 25.91 2.14
C LEU A 327 -3.90 26.33 0.99
N PRO A 328 -3.97 25.55 -0.11
CA PRO A 328 -4.93 25.85 -1.18
C PRO A 328 -6.37 25.70 -0.69
N VAL A 329 -7.25 26.54 -1.22
CA VAL A 329 -8.70 26.40 -1.00
C VAL A 329 -9.24 25.44 -2.06
N VAL A 330 -9.62 24.23 -1.64
CA VAL A 330 -10.25 23.23 -2.50
C VAL A 330 -11.53 22.76 -1.82
N GLU A 331 -12.66 23.09 -2.44
CA GLU A 331 -13.98 22.77 -1.89
C GLU A 331 -14.15 21.25 -1.72
N GLY A 332 -14.68 20.84 -0.59
CA GLY A 332 -14.96 19.43 -0.26
C GLY A 332 -13.72 18.56 0.00
N MET A 333 -12.52 19.07 -0.18
CA MET A 333 -11.30 18.29 0.03
C MET A 333 -11.02 18.08 1.51
N GLN A 334 -11.00 16.83 1.93
CA GLN A 334 -10.68 16.41 3.28
C GLN A 334 -9.25 15.86 3.36
N ALA A 335 -8.58 16.14 4.46
CA ALA A 335 -7.24 15.66 4.73
C ALA A 335 -7.10 15.10 6.14
N THR A 336 -6.14 14.22 6.33
CA THR A 336 -5.69 13.72 7.64
C THR A 336 -4.24 14.14 7.85
N LEU A 337 -3.91 14.62 9.05
CA LEU A 337 -2.54 14.95 9.41
C LEU A 337 -1.79 13.72 9.91
N ILE A 338 -0.63 13.44 9.35
CA ILE A 338 0.27 12.37 9.79
C ILE A 338 1.67 12.90 10.07
N LEU A 339 2.34 12.29 11.05
CA LEU A 339 3.71 12.59 11.49
C LEU A 339 4.56 11.31 11.45
N PRO A 340 4.95 10.82 10.28
CA PRO A 340 5.62 9.52 10.16
C PRO A 340 7.01 9.48 10.79
N GLY A 341 7.65 10.65 10.97
CA GLY A 341 8.94 10.85 11.64
C GLY A 341 8.82 11.54 13.00
N GLY A 342 7.60 11.63 13.57
CA GLY A 342 7.34 12.40 14.80
C GLY A 342 7.42 13.92 14.58
N ALA A 343 7.39 14.68 15.68
CA ALA A 343 7.38 16.14 15.67
C ALA A 343 8.65 16.78 15.08
N ARG A 344 9.75 16.03 15.02
CA ARG A 344 11.04 16.48 14.43
C ARG A 344 11.17 16.07 12.95
N GLY A 345 10.23 15.27 12.44
CA GLY A 345 10.14 14.87 11.05
C GLY A 345 9.16 15.72 10.25
N PRO A 346 9.00 15.43 8.96
CA PRO A 346 8.02 16.12 8.13
C PRO A 346 6.59 15.77 8.54
N ALA A 347 5.72 16.77 8.51
CA ALA A 347 4.29 16.63 8.66
C ALA A 347 3.63 16.57 7.27
N PHE A 348 2.61 15.74 7.12
CA PHE A 348 1.88 15.64 5.85
C PHE A 348 0.37 15.74 6.08
N LEU A 349 -0.30 16.54 5.26
CA LEU A 349 -1.71 16.39 5.00
C LEU A 349 -1.89 15.35 3.89
N VAL A 350 -2.52 14.23 4.22
CA VAL A 350 -2.76 13.13 3.28
C VAL A 350 -4.22 13.06 2.88
N TYR A 351 -4.48 12.65 1.64
CA TYR A 351 -5.79 12.66 1.00
C TYR A 351 -6.30 11.24 0.73
N ASP A 352 -7.43 11.12 0.02
CA ASP A 352 -8.04 9.81 -0.26
C ASP A 352 -7.10 8.85 -1.01
N ASN A 353 -6.27 9.35 -1.92
CA ASN A 353 -5.31 8.53 -2.64
C ASN A 353 -4.21 7.94 -1.75
N PHE A 354 -3.90 8.57 -0.63
CA PHE A 354 -3.06 7.96 0.39
C PHE A 354 -3.70 6.70 0.98
N ASN A 355 -5.01 6.72 1.20
CA ASN A 355 -5.75 5.56 1.70
C ASN A 355 -5.79 4.43 0.65
N ALA A 356 -5.84 4.76 -0.64
CA ALA A 356 -5.71 3.77 -1.70
C ALA A 356 -4.31 3.11 -1.66
N ILE A 357 -3.23 3.89 -1.49
CA ILE A 357 -1.88 3.34 -1.32
C ILE A 357 -1.78 2.50 -0.04
N MET A 358 -2.40 2.93 1.08
CA MET A 358 -2.47 2.15 2.32
C MET A 358 -3.28 0.85 2.18
N THR A 359 -4.22 0.78 1.23
CA THR A 359 -4.94 -0.46 0.91
C THR A 359 -4.03 -1.43 0.15
N TRP A 360 -3.18 -0.92 -0.73
CA TRP A 360 -2.16 -1.72 -1.41
C TRP A 360 -1.15 -2.31 -0.41
N ASN A 361 -0.61 -1.46 0.46
CA ASN A 361 0.33 -1.86 1.51
C ASN A 361 0.08 -1.02 2.78
N ARG A 362 -0.27 -1.69 3.88
CA ARG A 362 -0.67 -1.06 5.16
C ARG A 362 0.48 -0.41 5.94
N SER A 363 1.52 0.03 5.27
CA SER A 363 2.65 0.74 5.88
C SER A 363 2.60 2.23 5.54
N VAL A 364 2.48 3.08 6.55
CA VAL A 364 2.54 4.55 6.40
C VAL A 364 3.86 4.97 5.73
N LEU A 365 4.99 4.35 6.10
CA LEU A 365 6.29 4.64 5.50
C LEU A 365 6.32 4.30 4.02
N TYR A 366 5.75 3.16 3.65
CA TYR A 366 5.60 2.75 2.25
C TYR A 366 4.71 3.74 1.48
N ALA A 367 3.55 4.09 2.04
CA ALA A 367 2.62 4.99 1.36
C ALA A 367 3.21 6.39 1.11
N VAL A 368 3.93 6.94 2.09
CA VAL A 368 4.70 8.19 1.90
C VAL A 368 5.80 8.01 0.87
N ALA A 369 6.51 6.88 0.87
CA ALA A 369 7.57 6.64 -0.11
C ALA A 369 7.04 6.52 -1.54
N VAL A 370 5.90 5.83 -1.77
CA VAL A 370 5.23 5.79 -3.09
C VAL A 370 4.87 7.19 -3.54
N GLY A 371 4.19 7.95 -2.68
CA GLY A 371 3.75 9.31 -3.00
C GLY A 371 4.92 10.26 -3.28
N HIS A 372 5.93 10.23 -2.40
CA HIS A 372 7.11 11.09 -2.56
C HIS A 372 7.95 10.68 -3.78
N LEU A 373 8.14 9.37 -4.04
CA LEU A 373 8.83 8.91 -5.25
C LEU A 373 8.09 9.34 -6.53
N ALA A 374 6.76 9.24 -6.55
CA ALA A 374 5.95 9.70 -7.67
C ALA A 374 6.12 11.21 -7.92
N ASP A 375 6.15 12.01 -6.85
CA ASP A 375 6.40 13.44 -6.92
C ASP A 375 7.82 13.75 -7.42
N ARG A 376 8.85 13.04 -6.92
CA ARG A 376 10.24 13.19 -7.37
C ARG A 376 10.44 12.80 -8.83
N ILE A 377 9.78 11.73 -9.28
CA ILE A 377 9.77 11.30 -10.69
C ILE A 377 9.13 12.38 -11.58
N ALA A 378 8.07 13.04 -11.11
CA ALA A 378 7.43 14.16 -11.81
C ALA A 378 8.21 15.49 -11.76
N GLY A 379 9.37 15.52 -11.09
CA GLY A 379 10.22 16.70 -11.01
C GLY A 379 9.95 17.62 -9.81
N LEU A 380 9.06 17.25 -8.88
CA LEU A 380 8.86 18.02 -7.66
C LEU A 380 10.12 17.97 -6.77
N PRO A 381 10.34 18.98 -5.90
CA PRO A 381 11.51 19.06 -5.04
C PRO A 381 11.53 17.95 -3.97
N PRO A 382 12.67 17.70 -3.30
CA PRO A 382 12.73 16.90 -2.09
C PRO A 382 11.90 17.52 -0.97
N LEU A 383 11.73 16.79 0.14
CA LEU A 383 11.06 17.29 1.33
C LEU A 383 11.79 18.53 1.85
N ALA A 384 11.00 19.52 2.31
CA ALA A 384 11.51 20.76 2.88
C ALA A 384 12.11 20.56 4.29
N THR A 385 11.51 19.65 5.09
CA THR A 385 12.01 19.30 6.41
C THR A 385 13.32 18.54 6.29
N PRO A 386 14.43 19.02 6.90
CA PRO A 386 15.70 18.32 6.85
C PRO A 386 15.70 17.07 7.76
N ARG A 387 16.53 16.10 7.41
CA ARG A 387 16.80 14.96 8.28
C ARG A 387 17.54 15.42 9.54
N PRO A 388 17.08 15.07 10.77
CA PRO A 388 17.83 15.35 11.99
C PRO A 388 19.20 14.66 11.98
N ALA A 389 20.23 15.35 12.43
CA ALA A 389 21.60 14.81 12.44
C ALA A 389 21.75 13.57 13.35
N ASP A 390 20.90 13.47 14.36
CA ASP A 390 20.83 12.40 15.35
C ASP A 390 19.74 11.36 15.04
N ASP A 391 19.21 11.33 13.81
CA ASP A 391 18.21 10.36 13.39
C ASP A 391 18.80 8.94 13.36
N ARG A 392 18.57 8.20 14.42
CA ARG A 392 18.94 6.79 14.56
C ARG A 392 17.78 5.97 15.14
N PRO A 393 17.60 4.73 14.69
CA PRO A 393 16.57 3.87 15.25
C PRO A 393 16.94 3.44 16.68
N LEU A 394 15.91 3.16 17.48
CA LEU A 394 16.07 2.38 18.70
C LEU A 394 16.29 0.91 18.34
N SER A 395 17.16 0.22 19.07
CA SER A 395 17.26 -1.23 19.01
C SER A 395 16.00 -1.88 19.58
N ARG A 396 15.80 -3.17 19.35
CA ARG A 396 14.70 -3.91 19.98
C ARG A 396 14.80 -3.85 21.51
N ASP A 397 16.00 -3.97 22.05
CA ASP A 397 16.24 -3.91 23.48
C ASP A 397 15.96 -2.51 24.03
N ASP A 398 16.31 -1.43 23.30
CA ASP A 398 15.92 -0.07 23.65
C ASP A 398 14.41 0.12 23.68
N VAL A 399 13.68 -0.47 22.74
CA VAL A 399 12.20 -0.42 22.72
C VAL A 399 11.61 -1.20 23.89
N MET A 400 12.12 -2.40 24.20
CA MET A 400 11.70 -3.16 25.39
C MET A 400 11.96 -2.37 26.67
N ARG A 401 13.13 -1.74 26.78
CA ARG A 401 13.49 -0.86 27.91
C ARG A 401 12.55 0.33 28.00
N LEU A 402 12.25 0.99 26.90
CA LEU A 402 11.30 2.10 26.82
C LEU A 402 9.91 1.68 27.29
N GLN A 403 9.39 0.53 26.83
CA GLN A 403 8.09 -0.02 27.28
C GLN A 403 8.10 -0.32 28.78
N THR A 404 9.17 -0.91 29.30
CA THR A 404 9.32 -1.21 30.73
C THR A 404 9.33 0.07 31.58
N LEU A 405 10.07 1.11 31.14
CA LEU A 405 10.13 2.39 31.83
C LEU A 405 8.78 3.13 31.81
N LEU A 406 8.07 3.10 30.67
CA LEU A 406 6.71 3.65 30.56
C LEU A 406 5.78 3.00 31.57
N ASN A 407 5.74 1.66 31.62
CA ASN A 407 4.91 0.92 32.57
C ASN A 407 5.27 1.25 34.02
N SER A 408 6.55 1.31 34.35
CA SER A 408 7.04 1.67 35.71
C SER A 408 6.68 3.11 36.09
N ALA A 409 6.57 4.01 35.10
CA ALA A 409 6.15 5.39 35.30
C ALA A 409 4.62 5.57 35.34
N GLY A 410 3.83 4.48 35.18
CA GLY A 410 2.37 4.50 35.21
C GLY A 410 1.72 4.77 33.85
N PHE A 411 2.47 4.67 32.75
CA PHE A 411 1.95 4.80 31.39
C PHE A 411 1.86 3.40 30.75
N ASP A 412 0.67 2.87 30.56
CA ASP A 412 0.45 1.52 30.04
C ASP A 412 0.90 1.38 28.58
N ALA A 413 2.08 0.79 28.40
CA ALA A 413 2.65 0.47 27.09
C ALA A 413 2.35 -0.98 26.63
N GLY A 414 1.62 -1.75 27.42
CA GLY A 414 1.39 -3.17 27.24
C GLY A 414 2.60 -4.03 27.66
N VAL A 415 2.62 -5.28 27.21
CA VAL A 415 3.74 -6.19 27.50
C VAL A 415 4.98 -5.72 26.73
N PRO A 416 6.15 -5.58 27.40
CA PRO A 416 7.40 -5.23 26.73
C PRO A 416 7.83 -6.32 25.75
N ASP A 417 7.59 -6.11 24.46
CA ASP A 417 7.87 -7.05 23.37
C ASP A 417 8.93 -6.54 22.39
N GLY A 418 9.35 -5.28 22.57
CA GLY A 418 10.30 -4.60 21.66
C GLY A 418 9.69 -4.15 20.35
N LEU A 419 8.34 -4.05 20.26
CA LEU A 419 7.60 -3.59 19.10
C LEU A 419 6.83 -2.30 19.41
N VAL A 420 6.91 -1.31 18.53
CA VAL A 420 6.23 -0.02 18.72
C VAL A 420 4.82 -0.10 18.14
N GLY A 421 3.90 -0.68 18.90
CA GLY A 421 2.48 -0.78 18.55
C GLY A 421 1.67 0.46 18.96
N SER A 422 0.35 0.38 18.80
CA SER A 422 -0.60 1.45 19.18
C SER A 422 -0.57 1.73 20.69
N GLY A 423 -0.48 0.70 21.54
CA GLY A 423 -0.34 0.83 22.99
C GLY A 423 0.91 1.60 23.38
N THR A 424 2.09 1.20 22.86
CA THR A 424 3.35 1.90 23.09
C THR A 424 3.29 3.37 22.64
N ARG A 425 2.69 3.66 21.48
CA ARG A 425 2.51 5.04 21.01
C ARG A 425 1.55 5.85 21.90
N GLY A 426 0.50 5.22 22.41
CA GLY A 426 -0.43 5.84 23.37
C GLY A 426 0.25 6.23 24.67
N ALA A 427 1.00 5.29 25.24
CA ALA A 427 1.79 5.51 26.46
C ALA A 427 2.86 6.59 26.28
N LEU A 428 3.56 6.58 25.14
CA LEU A 428 4.51 7.64 24.78
C LEU A 428 3.86 9.02 24.74
N ARG A 429 2.70 9.17 24.09
CA ARG A 429 1.98 10.46 24.07
C ARG A 429 1.59 10.93 25.46
N ALA A 430 1.16 10.01 26.31
CA ALA A 430 0.81 10.34 27.71
C ALA A 430 2.04 10.80 28.50
N PHE A 431 3.16 10.08 28.39
CA PHE A 431 4.42 10.47 28.99
C PHE A 431 4.93 11.81 28.46
N GLN A 432 4.96 11.98 27.14
CA GLN A 432 5.45 13.23 26.51
C GLN A 432 4.66 14.44 26.99
N ARG A 433 3.31 14.33 27.10
CA ARG A 433 2.47 15.40 27.69
C ARG A 433 2.88 15.71 29.12
N ALA A 434 3.06 14.66 29.96
CA ALA A 434 3.45 14.84 31.35
C ALA A 434 4.86 15.44 31.52
N ALA A 435 5.73 15.18 30.55
CA ALA A 435 7.12 15.68 30.52
C ALA A 435 7.27 17.04 29.80
N GLY A 436 6.18 17.64 29.28
CA GLY A 436 6.25 18.89 28.51
C GLY A 436 6.91 18.74 27.13
N LEU A 437 6.99 17.51 26.60
CA LEU A 437 7.52 17.21 25.29
C LEU A 437 6.38 17.20 24.24
N PRO A 438 6.67 17.41 22.94
CA PRO A 438 5.67 17.23 21.89
C PRO A 438 5.05 15.82 21.96
N PRO A 439 3.74 15.68 22.19
CA PRO A 439 3.10 14.39 22.41
C PRO A 439 2.75 13.67 21.09
N ASP A 440 3.77 13.39 20.27
CA ASP A 440 3.67 12.77 18.94
C ASP A 440 3.60 11.23 18.98
N GLY A 441 3.98 10.63 20.12
CA GLY A 441 4.03 9.16 20.29
C GLY A 441 5.16 8.50 19.48
N TYR A 442 6.17 9.27 19.04
CA TYR A 442 7.29 8.75 18.27
C TYR A 442 8.47 8.41 19.21
N PRO A 443 8.97 7.16 19.18
CA PRO A 443 10.09 6.75 20.02
C PRO A 443 11.41 7.24 19.44
N THR A 444 12.15 8.01 20.25
CA THR A 444 13.50 8.48 19.91
C THR A 444 14.46 8.18 21.05
N PRO A 445 15.79 8.17 20.79
CA PRO A 445 16.79 8.09 21.85
C PRO A 445 16.63 9.19 22.92
N GLN A 446 16.20 10.39 22.52
CA GLN A 446 15.96 11.52 23.42
C GLN A 446 14.77 11.26 24.35
N VAL A 447 13.67 10.66 23.82
CA VAL A 447 12.51 10.29 24.62
C VAL A 447 12.87 9.17 25.60
N LEU A 448 13.69 8.20 25.18
CA LEU A 448 14.20 7.15 26.10
C LEU A 448 15.04 7.77 27.22
N ALA A 449 15.98 8.65 26.92
CA ALA A 449 16.80 9.34 27.90
C ALA A 449 15.96 10.19 28.87
N ALA A 450 14.92 10.88 28.36
CA ALA A 450 13.98 11.62 29.21
C ALA A 450 13.20 10.71 30.17
N LEU A 451 12.80 9.52 29.74
CA LEU A 451 12.14 8.51 30.59
C LEU A 451 13.09 7.98 31.67
N GLU A 452 14.34 7.75 31.36
CA GLU A 452 15.36 7.29 32.32
C GLU A 452 15.56 8.31 33.45
N THR A 453 15.57 9.60 33.13
CA THR A 453 15.68 10.68 34.13
C THR A 453 14.38 10.91 34.89
N TRP A 454 13.22 10.70 34.24
CA TRP A 454 11.89 10.84 34.86
C TRP A 454 11.67 9.87 36.02
N GLY A 455 12.08 8.61 35.86
CA GLY A 455 12.04 7.58 36.92
C GLY A 455 12.90 7.91 38.13
N GLY A 456 14.08 8.51 37.89
CA GLY A 456 15.01 8.93 38.95
C GLY A 456 14.48 10.07 39.81
N ALA A 457 13.75 11.02 39.23
CA ALA A 457 13.23 12.19 39.93
C ALA A 457 12.03 11.85 40.87
N ARG A 458 11.26 10.81 40.57
CA ARG A 458 10.14 10.34 41.43
C ARG A 458 10.53 9.32 42.47
N GLY A 459 11.67 8.67 42.34
CA GLY A 459 12.21 7.76 43.33
C GLY A 459 12.69 8.45 44.64
N GLY A 460 12.73 9.80 44.67
CA GLY A 460 13.10 10.59 45.85
C GLY A 460 11.91 11.11 46.68
N GLN A 461 10.68 10.91 46.30
CA GLN A 461 9.49 11.31 47.07
C GLN A 461 8.47 10.17 47.15
N MET A 462 8.74 9.20 48.01
CA MET A 462 7.68 8.39 48.61
C MET A 462 6.98 9.27 49.64
N PRO A 463 5.66 9.51 49.56
CA PRO A 463 4.93 10.00 50.71
C PRO A 463 4.89 8.86 51.75
N VAL A 464 5.51 9.09 52.91
CA VAL A 464 5.24 8.36 54.15
C VAL A 464 3.78 8.63 54.50
N GLN A 465 2.90 7.69 54.35
CA GLN A 465 1.87 7.23 55.31
C GLN A 465 1.14 6.02 54.74
#